data_232338b3b80889d13f3305e30040edd9
#
_entry.id   232338b3b80889d13f3305e30040edd9
#
_cell.length_a   1.000
_cell.length_b   1.000
_cell.length_c   1.000
_cell.angle_alpha   90.00
_cell.angle_beta   90.00
_cell.angle_gamma   90.00
#
_symmetry.space_group_name_H-M   'P 1'
#
loop_
_entity.id
_entity.type
_entity.pdbx_description
1 polymer ?
#
loop_
_entity_poly.entity_id
_entity_poly.type
_entity_poly.pdbx_seq_one_letter_code
_entity_poly.pdbx_strand_id
1 'polypeptide(L)'
;MRLKASSIAVILLLTIATTAIPLGSSSVHASFIQTQNPPRIIDVRVKGKKLILTGENFADGAVILLNGERQKTRNDEASPSTILIAKKAGNNIPDGSAVNVQVESSNGVSDKFAFFKGRVITLDDGNKTINVKVGERILLVLIMNAYDFVPSVDDETILRKVTDVDIPGSKGVYEALRPGSTKLTATGELPCHRVEPRCLVPTLFVEFTIVVD
;
A
#
# COMPACT_ATOMS: atom_id res chain seq x y z
N MET A 1 11.21 70.10 90.54
CA MET A 1 9.80 70.22 90.18
C MET A 1 9.66 69.89 88.72
N ARG A 2 8.89 68.91 88.38
CA ARG A 2 8.92 68.17 87.09
C ARG A 2 8.03 68.81 86.04
N LEU A 3 8.59 69.08 84.88
CA LEU A 3 7.83 69.42 83.64
C LEU A 3 7.80 68.20 82.71
N LYS A 4 6.59 67.84 82.41
CA LYS A 4 6.31 66.77 81.42
C LYS A 4 6.28 67.41 80.05
N ALA A 5 7.07 66.92 79.14
CA ALA A 5 7.02 67.18 77.73
C ALA A 5 6.09 66.21 77.06
N SER A 6 5.09 66.70 76.31
CA SER A 6 4.14 65.86 75.58
C SER A 6 4.57 65.86 74.07
N SER A 7 4.99 64.70 73.57
CA SER A 7 5.30 64.58 72.17
C SER A 7 4.03 64.23 71.38
N ILE A 8 3.74 65.00 70.37
CA ILE A 8 2.66 64.78 69.40
C ILE A 8 3.27 64.04 68.23
N ALA A 9 2.91 62.76 68.05
CA ALA A 9 3.29 61.97 66.91
C ALA A 9 2.29 62.21 65.76
N VAL A 10 2.72 62.82 64.70
CA VAL A 10 1.96 62.94 63.45
C VAL A 10 2.15 61.61 62.64
N ILE A 11 1.07 60.85 62.57
CA ILE A 11 1.01 59.64 61.75
C ILE A 11 0.61 60.03 60.35
N LEU A 12 1.53 60.01 59.43
CA LEU A 12 1.29 60.19 57.99
C LEU A 12 0.80 58.84 57.40
N LEU A 13 -0.50 58.71 57.15
CA LEU A 13 -1.08 57.55 56.47
C LEU A 13 -0.77 57.64 55.00
N LEU A 14 0.16 56.79 54.54
CA LEU A 14 0.48 56.54 53.10
C LEU A 14 -0.48 55.48 52.58
N THR A 15 -1.52 55.84 51.87
CA THR A 15 -2.43 54.91 51.17
C THR A 15 -1.76 54.43 49.88
N ILE A 16 -1.24 53.24 49.92
CA ILE A 16 -0.75 52.57 48.68
C ILE A 16 -1.95 51.96 47.97
N ALA A 17 -2.34 52.58 46.86
CA ALA A 17 -3.31 52.00 45.92
C ALA A 17 -2.68 50.84 45.15
N THR A 18 -2.97 49.61 45.56
CA THR A 18 -2.58 48.39 44.79
C THR A 18 -3.54 48.23 43.62
N THR A 19 -3.12 48.65 42.42
CA THR A 19 -3.78 48.28 41.18
C THR A 19 -3.53 46.80 40.89
N ALA A 20 -4.54 45.97 41.14
CA ALA A 20 -4.51 44.57 40.71
C ALA A 20 -4.59 44.52 39.18
N ILE A 21 -3.48 44.17 38.53
CA ILE A 21 -3.44 43.83 37.12
C ILE A 21 -4.03 42.40 37.00
N PRO A 22 -5.15 42.21 36.28
CA PRO A 22 -5.63 40.85 36.00
C PRO A 22 -4.63 40.18 35.08
N LEU A 23 -3.85 39.23 35.59
CA LEU A 23 -3.11 38.29 34.82
C LEU A 23 -4.13 37.42 34.04
N GLY A 24 -4.44 37.87 32.83
CA GLY A 24 -5.18 37.06 31.88
C GLY A 24 -4.42 35.77 31.62
N SER A 25 -4.85 34.67 32.24
CA SER A 25 -4.39 33.33 31.93
C SER A 25 -4.83 32.99 30.51
N SER A 26 -4.02 33.38 29.51
CA SER A 26 -4.17 32.86 28.17
C SER A 26 -3.80 31.38 28.24
N SER A 27 -4.81 30.52 28.40
CA SER A 27 -4.66 29.09 28.19
C SER A 27 -4.32 28.86 26.72
N VAL A 28 -3.03 28.79 26.43
CA VAL A 28 -2.55 28.29 25.14
C VAL A 28 -2.98 26.83 25.09
N HIS A 29 -4.11 26.58 24.45
CA HIS A 29 -4.47 25.21 24.04
C HIS A 29 -3.44 24.81 22.99
N ALA A 30 -2.38 24.13 23.41
CA ALA A 30 -1.54 23.39 22.52
C ALA A 30 -2.44 22.33 21.90
N SER A 31 -3.00 22.63 20.73
CA SER A 31 -3.60 21.63 19.87
C SER A 31 -2.47 20.69 19.48
N PHE A 32 -2.38 19.55 20.16
CA PHE A 32 -1.56 18.45 19.69
C PHE A 32 -2.11 18.07 18.32
N ILE A 33 -1.43 18.51 17.26
CA ILE A 33 -1.64 17.97 15.92
C ILE A 33 -1.21 16.52 16.05
N GLN A 34 -2.16 15.65 16.32
CA GLN A 34 -1.96 14.22 16.28
C GLN A 34 -1.73 13.91 14.81
N THR A 35 -0.47 13.76 14.42
CA THR A 35 -0.07 13.32 13.08
C THR A 35 -0.58 11.90 12.94
N GLN A 36 -1.80 11.76 12.42
CA GLN A 36 -2.35 10.46 12.10
C GLN A 36 -1.55 9.89 10.92
N ASN A 37 -1.08 8.67 11.06
CA ASN A 37 -0.36 8.00 9.99
C ASN A 37 -1.24 7.89 8.73
N PRO A 38 -0.68 8.08 7.54
CA PRO A 38 -1.42 7.92 6.30
C PRO A 38 -1.99 6.49 6.18
N PRO A 39 -3.05 6.31 5.41
CA PRO A 39 -3.60 4.99 5.16
C PRO A 39 -2.56 4.11 4.46
N ARG A 40 -2.53 2.81 4.80
CA ARG A 40 -1.64 1.81 4.22
C ARG A 40 -2.45 0.62 3.74
N ILE A 41 -2.28 0.24 2.48
CA ILE A 41 -2.90 -0.95 1.89
C ILE A 41 -1.98 -2.15 2.13
N ILE A 42 -2.54 -3.25 2.63
CA ILE A 42 -1.84 -4.51 2.87
C ILE A 42 -2.26 -5.56 1.83
N ASP A 43 -3.57 -5.63 1.52
CA ASP A 43 -4.11 -6.61 0.59
C ASP A 43 -5.29 -6.01 -0.19
N VAL A 44 -5.44 -6.46 -1.43
CA VAL A 44 -6.52 -6.10 -2.34
C VAL A 44 -7.09 -7.36 -2.96
N ARG A 45 -8.41 -7.53 -2.88
CA ARG A 45 -9.09 -8.69 -3.47
C ARG A 45 -10.43 -8.32 -4.09
N VAL A 46 -10.78 -9.01 -5.15
CA VAL A 46 -12.10 -8.94 -5.79
C VAL A 46 -12.94 -10.13 -5.35
N LYS A 47 -14.15 -9.86 -4.82
CA LYS A 47 -15.15 -10.89 -4.50
C LYS A 47 -16.46 -10.57 -5.23
N GLY A 48 -16.70 -11.25 -6.35
CA GLY A 48 -17.76 -10.90 -7.29
C GLY A 48 -17.58 -9.47 -7.82
N LYS A 49 -18.56 -8.60 -7.62
CA LYS A 49 -18.52 -7.20 -8.05
C LYS A 49 -17.79 -6.27 -7.05
N LYS A 50 -17.43 -6.78 -5.87
CA LYS A 50 -16.85 -5.98 -4.81
C LYS A 50 -15.33 -5.97 -4.91
N LEU A 51 -14.73 -4.80 -4.73
CA LEU A 51 -13.31 -4.64 -4.40
C LEU A 51 -13.22 -4.46 -2.89
N ILE A 52 -12.42 -5.27 -2.24
CA ILE A 52 -12.21 -5.29 -0.79
C ILE A 52 -10.72 -5.02 -0.55
N LEU A 53 -10.43 -4.00 0.23
CA LEU A 53 -9.10 -3.65 0.68
C LEU A 53 -8.95 -3.98 2.16
N THR A 54 -7.82 -4.57 2.51
CA THR A 54 -7.37 -4.73 3.89
C THR A 54 -6.15 -3.86 4.09
N GLY A 55 -6.07 -3.18 5.23
CA GLY A 55 -4.98 -2.25 5.50
C GLY A 55 -5.02 -1.67 6.90
N GLU A 56 -4.41 -0.51 7.05
CA GLU A 56 -4.27 0.20 8.31
C GLU A 56 -4.59 1.68 8.15
N ASN A 57 -4.99 2.33 9.24
CA ASN A 57 -5.23 3.78 9.33
C ASN A 57 -6.31 4.30 8.37
N PHE A 58 -7.30 3.49 8.03
CA PHE A 58 -8.44 3.95 7.25
C PHE A 58 -9.34 4.82 8.12
N ALA A 59 -9.38 6.12 7.84
CA ALA A 59 -10.28 7.01 8.53
C ALA A 59 -11.74 6.75 8.10
N ASP A 60 -12.69 7.23 8.89
CA ASP A 60 -14.09 7.23 8.49
C ASP A 60 -14.29 8.05 7.21
N GLY A 61 -15.11 7.54 6.30
CA GLY A 61 -15.32 8.15 4.99
C GLY A 61 -14.15 8.02 4.01
N ALA A 62 -13.15 7.15 4.28
CA ALA A 62 -12.07 6.87 3.35
C ALA A 62 -12.57 6.34 2.00
N VAL A 63 -11.91 6.74 0.91
CA VAL A 63 -12.32 6.46 -0.46
C VAL A 63 -11.24 5.68 -1.19
N ILE A 64 -11.62 4.61 -1.85
CA ILE A 64 -10.75 3.83 -2.75
C ILE A 64 -10.62 4.59 -4.08
N LEU A 65 -9.39 4.72 -4.57
CA LEU A 65 -9.06 5.23 -5.89
C LEU A 65 -8.58 4.05 -6.76
N LEU A 66 -9.13 3.92 -7.96
CA LEU A 66 -8.63 3.02 -9.01
C LEU A 66 -8.04 3.86 -10.14
N ASN A 67 -6.74 3.73 -10.39
CA ASN A 67 -6.00 4.57 -11.35
C ASN A 67 -6.27 6.08 -11.17
N GLY A 68 -6.47 6.53 -9.91
CA GLY A 68 -6.82 7.89 -9.55
C GLY A 68 -8.32 8.21 -9.54
N GLU A 69 -9.18 7.34 -10.03
CA GLU A 69 -10.64 7.55 -10.06
C GLU A 69 -11.30 7.10 -8.76
N ARG A 70 -12.09 7.99 -8.14
CA ARG A 70 -12.80 7.73 -6.88
C ARG A 70 -13.90 6.68 -7.07
N GLN A 71 -13.90 5.66 -6.20
CA GLN A 71 -14.92 4.61 -6.19
C GLN A 71 -15.92 4.82 -5.04
N LYS A 72 -17.18 4.41 -5.25
CA LYS A 72 -18.18 4.44 -4.16
C LYS A 72 -17.80 3.44 -3.08
N THR A 73 -17.16 3.95 -2.03
CA THR A 73 -16.56 3.17 -0.94
C THR A 73 -17.39 3.30 0.34
N ARG A 74 -17.28 2.31 1.22
CA ARG A 74 -17.67 2.36 2.62
C ARG A 74 -16.64 1.65 3.47
N ASN A 75 -16.49 2.08 4.70
CA ASN A 75 -15.78 1.33 5.73
C ASN A 75 -16.61 0.08 6.09
N ASP A 76 -15.96 -1.00 6.47
CA ASP A 76 -16.62 -2.18 7.03
C ASP A 76 -17.14 -1.89 8.43
N GLU A 77 -18.32 -2.39 8.78
CA GLU A 77 -18.96 -2.09 10.06
C GLU A 77 -18.22 -2.72 11.26
N ALA A 78 -17.67 -3.92 11.06
CA ALA A 78 -16.94 -4.63 12.12
C ALA A 78 -15.47 -4.19 12.25
N SER A 79 -14.87 -3.68 11.16
CA SER A 79 -13.45 -3.35 11.09
C SER A 79 -13.21 -2.06 10.28
N PRO A 80 -13.77 -0.91 10.73
CA PRO A 80 -13.83 0.30 9.92
C PRO A 80 -12.47 0.91 9.60
N SER A 81 -11.48 0.75 10.48
CA SER A 81 -10.13 1.32 10.30
C SER A 81 -9.19 0.42 9.47
N THR A 82 -9.62 -0.80 9.13
CA THR A 82 -8.77 -1.80 8.47
C THR A 82 -9.37 -2.42 7.22
N ILE A 83 -10.68 -2.26 6.97
CA ILE A 83 -11.35 -2.84 5.81
C ILE A 83 -12.21 -1.79 5.11
N LEU A 84 -11.93 -1.62 3.80
CA LEU A 84 -12.75 -0.80 2.90
C LEU A 84 -13.39 -1.66 1.81
N ILE A 85 -14.61 -1.32 1.44
CA ILE A 85 -15.40 -2.05 0.45
C ILE A 85 -15.97 -1.09 -0.59
N ALA A 86 -15.60 -1.29 -1.87
CA ALA A 86 -16.25 -0.64 -2.99
C ALA A 86 -17.14 -1.65 -3.71
N LYS A 87 -18.48 -1.48 -3.63
CA LYS A 87 -19.48 -2.51 -4.01
C LYS A 87 -19.46 -2.91 -5.49
N LYS A 88 -19.09 -2.02 -6.40
CA LYS A 88 -19.12 -2.25 -7.86
C LYS A 88 -17.74 -2.13 -8.52
N ALA A 89 -16.72 -1.71 -7.79
CA ALA A 89 -15.40 -1.43 -8.34
C ALA A 89 -14.69 -2.66 -8.93
N GLY A 90 -15.00 -3.87 -8.45
CA GLY A 90 -14.46 -5.10 -9.04
C GLY A 90 -14.85 -5.32 -10.50
N ASN A 91 -15.98 -4.76 -10.96
CA ASN A 91 -16.39 -4.82 -12.38
C ASN A 91 -15.62 -3.81 -13.26
N ASN A 92 -15.08 -2.74 -12.64
CA ASN A 92 -14.32 -1.71 -13.36
C ASN A 92 -12.88 -2.14 -13.65
N ILE A 93 -12.46 -3.29 -13.10
CA ILE A 93 -11.16 -3.88 -13.36
C ILE A 93 -11.37 -5.03 -14.34
N PRO A 94 -10.88 -4.95 -15.59
CA PRO A 94 -10.93 -6.05 -16.53
C PRO A 94 -10.13 -7.25 -16.01
N ASP A 95 -10.58 -8.45 -16.32
CA ASP A 95 -9.83 -9.67 -16.00
C ASP A 95 -8.50 -9.67 -16.77
N GLY A 96 -7.44 -10.14 -16.15
CA GLY A 96 -6.11 -10.13 -16.75
C GLY A 96 -5.46 -8.76 -16.87
N SER A 97 -5.92 -7.76 -16.12
CA SER A 97 -5.33 -6.42 -16.11
C SER A 97 -4.78 -6.01 -14.75
N ALA A 98 -3.76 -5.15 -14.78
CA ALA A 98 -3.20 -4.50 -13.60
C ALA A 98 -3.79 -3.10 -13.44
N VAL A 99 -4.03 -2.71 -12.19
CA VAL A 99 -4.49 -1.36 -11.80
C VAL A 99 -3.74 -0.88 -10.58
N ASN A 100 -3.59 0.43 -10.46
CA ASN A 100 -3.10 1.07 -9.24
C ASN A 100 -4.28 1.36 -8.31
N VAL A 101 -4.17 0.87 -7.09
CA VAL A 101 -5.15 1.08 -6.01
C VAL A 101 -4.53 2.01 -4.98
N GLN A 102 -5.27 3.03 -4.55
CA GLN A 102 -4.89 3.92 -3.44
C GLN A 102 -6.10 4.14 -2.54
N VAL A 103 -5.84 4.60 -1.34
CA VAL A 103 -6.86 5.06 -0.39
C VAL A 103 -6.63 6.53 -0.09
N GLU A 104 -7.66 7.34 -0.30
CA GLU A 104 -7.71 8.74 0.11
C GLU A 104 -8.58 8.85 1.36
N SER A 105 -8.08 9.53 2.38
CA SER A 105 -8.76 9.75 3.64
C SER A 105 -8.39 11.10 4.24
N SER A 106 -9.00 11.48 5.36
CA SER A 106 -8.64 12.69 6.13
C SER A 106 -7.17 12.67 6.60
N ASN A 107 -6.55 11.49 6.70
CA ASN A 107 -5.16 11.31 7.15
C ASN A 107 -4.14 11.38 5.99
N GLY A 108 -4.60 11.63 4.76
CA GLY A 108 -3.77 11.68 3.56
C GLY A 108 -4.12 10.60 2.54
N VAL A 109 -3.20 10.37 1.61
CA VAL A 109 -3.33 9.38 0.54
C VAL A 109 -2.29 8.29 0.75
N SER A 110 -2.69 7.01 0.57
CA SER A 110 -1.77 5.88 0.64
C SER A 110 -0.77 5.87 -0.52
N ASP A 111 0.31 5.13 -0.36
CA ASP A 111 1.12 4.69 -1.49
C ASP A 111 0.28 3.91 -2.51
N LYS A 112 0.77 3.85 -3.74
CA LYS A 112 0.14 3.05 -4.80
C LYS A 112 0.35 1.57 -4.51
N PHE A 113 -0.72 0.82 -4.54
CA PHE A 113 -0.73 -0.64 -4.48
C PHE A 113 -1.08 -1.18 -5.86
N ALA A 114 -0.13 -1.80 -6.52
CA ALA A 114 -0.36 -2.41 -7.83
C ALA A 114 -1.10 -3.75 -7.65
N PHE A 115 -2.28 -3.87 -8.23
CA PHE A 115 -3.15 -5.05 -8.14
C PHE A 115 -3.41 -5.63 -9.53
N PHE A 116 -3.24 -6.95 -9.67
CA PHE A 116 -3.59 -7.69 -10.88
C PHE A 116 -4.86 -8.50 -10.65
N LYS A 117 -5.87 -8.31 -11.50
CA LYS A 117 -7.11 -9.08 -11.44
C LYS A 117 -7.02 -10.30 -12.35
N GLY A 118 -6.48 -11.39 -11.83
CA GLY A 118 -6.28 -12.63 -12.58
C GLY A 118 -5.46 -13.62 -11.78
N ARG A 119 -5.02 -14.67 -12.46
CA ARG A 119 -4.13 -15.66 -11.88
C ARG A 119 -2.71 -15.10 -11.80
N VAL A 120 -2.08 -15.23 -10.64
CA VAL A 120 -0.67 -14.94 -10.43
C VAL A 120 0.07 -16.27 -10.28
N ILE A 121 1.17 -16.43 -11.02
CA ILE A 121 2.09 -17.56 -10.94
C ILE A 121 3.35 -17.07 -10.22
N THR A 122 3.80 -17.83 -9.25
CA THR A 122 4.96 -17.50 -8.42
C THR A 122 5.98 -18.66 -8.42
N LEU A 123 7.11 -18.47 -7.74
CA LEU A 123 8.09 -19.55 -7.54
C LEU A 123 7.49 -20.79 -6.87
N ASP A 124 6.48 -20.64 -6.02
CA ASP A 124 5.80 -21.74 -5.34
C ASP A 124 5.04 -22.67 -6.30
N ASP A 125 4.78 -22.21 -7.54
CA ASP A 125 4.13 -22.96 -8.59
C ASP A 125 5.13 -23.67 -9.50
N GLY A 126 6.42 -23.58 -9.22
CA GLY A 126 7.48 -24.25 -9.96
C GLY A 126 7.25 -25.76 -10.07
N ASN A 127 7.52 -26.31 -11.24
CA ASN A 127 7.32 -27.72 -11.60
C ASN A 127 5.86 -28.22 -11.53
N LYS A 128 4.87 -27.29 -11.46
CA LYS A 128 3.46 -27.66 -11.49
C LYS A 128 2.84 -27.47 -12.89
N THR A 129 1.77 -28.19 -13.13
CA THR A 129 0.88 -27.97 -14.28
C THR A 129 -0.19 -26.97 -13.92
N ILE A 130 -0.32 -25.94 -14.76
CA ILE A 130 -1.24 -24.82 -14.59
C ILE A 130 -2.22 -24.82 -15.74
N ASN A 131 -3.49 -25.10 -15.46
CA ASN A 131 -4.55 -25.08 -16.47
C ASN A 131 -5.09 -23.67 -16.61
N VAL A 132 -5.18 -23.17 -17.82
CA VAL A 132 -5.71 -21.85 -18.19
C VAL A 132 -6.64 -21.99 -19.38
N LYS A 133 -7.56 -21.04 -19.55
CA LYS A 133 -8.47 -21.00 -20.70
C LYS A 133 -7.94 -20.13 -21.79
N VAL A 134 -8.32 -20.41 -23.04
CA VAL A 134 -8.04 -19.49 -24.18
C VAL A 134 -8.54 -18.08 -23.84
N GLY A 135 -7.69 -17.08 -24.06
CA GLY A 135 -7.93 -15.67 -23.72
C GLY A 135 -7.67 -15.30 -22.26
N GLU A 136 -7.38 -16.29 -21.39
CA GLU A 136 -7.00 -15.99 -19.99
C GLU A 136 -5.60 -15.36 -19.96
N ARG A 137 -5.46 -14.33 -19.12
CA ARG A 137 -4.18 -13.68 -18.84
C ARG A 137 -3.68 -14.05 -17.47
N ILE A 138 -2.41 -14.38 -17.40
CA ILE A 138 -1.69 -14.75 -16.17
C ILE A 138 -0.52 -13.80 -15.96
N LEU A 139 -0.26 -13.46 -14.70
CA LEU A 139 0.88 -12.65 -14.29
C LEU A 139 1.96 -13.57 -13.71
N LEU A 140 3.18 -13.47 -14.24
CA LEU A 140 4.34 -14.15 -13.66
C LEU A 140 5.06 -13.21 -12.69
N VAL A 141 5.17 -13.60 -11.42
CA VAL A 141 5.89 -12.88 -10.37
C VAL A 141 6.96 -13.79 -9.78
N LEU A 142 8.22 -13.41 -9.96
CA LEU A 142 9.37 -14.18 -9.47
C LEU A 142 10.21 -13.27 -8.57
N ILE A 143 10.16 -13.53 -7.27
CA ILE A 143 10.90 -12.77 -6.25
C ILE A 143 11.75 -13.76 -5.46
N MET A 144 13.07 -13.61 -5.53
CA MET A 144 14.02 -14.36 -4.72
C MET A 144 15.32 -13.58 -4.59
N ASN A 145 15.66 -13.18 -3.37
CA ASN A 145 16.93 -12.60 -2.91
C ASN A 145 17.92 -12.20 -4.01
N ALA A 146 17.86 -11.00 -4.55
CA ALA A 146 18.80 -10.46 -5.54
C ALA A 146 18.91 -11.23 -6.89
N TYR A 147 18.19 -12.35 -7.08
CA TYR A 147 18.13 -13.02 -8.39
C TYR A 147 17.31 -12.21 -9.39
N ASP A 148 17.87 -11.99 -10.56
CA ASP A 148 17.16 -11.45 -11.71
C ASP A 148 16.72 -12.58 -12.63
N PHE A 149 15.41 -12.76 -12.78
CA PHE A 149 14.83 -13.82 -13.58
C PHE A 149 14.52 -13.35 -14.99
N VAL A 150 14.98 -14.11 -15.98
CA VAL A 150 14.67 -13.93 -17.40
C VAL A 150 13.74 -15.06 -17.84
N PRO A 151 12.46 -14.76 -18.12
CA PRO A 151 11.51 -15.78 -18.58
C PRO A 151 11.64 -16.08 -20.06
N SER A 152 11.22 -17.30 -20.45
CA SER A 152 11.09 -17.76 -21.84
C SER A 152 9.87 -18.67 -21.98
N VAL A 153 9.23 -18.64 -23.13
CA VAL A 153 8.11 -19.51 -23.50
C VAL A 153 8.55 -20.41 -24.66
N ASP A 154 8.32 -21.72 -24.56
CA ASP A 154 8.73 -22.67 -25.58
C ASP A 154 7.89 -22.54 -26.86
N ASP A 155 6.58 -22.34 -26.73
CA ASP A 155 5.67 -22.13 -27.87
C ASP A 155 4.81 -20.86 -27.67
N GLU A 156 5.26 -19.77 -28.28
CA GLU A 156 4.57 -18.47 -28.24
C GLU A 156 3.24 -18.47 -29.02
N THR A 157 2.93 -19.49 -29.79
CA THR A 157 1.62 -19.63 -30.43
C THR A 157 0.55 -20.14 -29.50
N ILE A 158 0.96 -20.76 -28.37
CA ILE A 158 0.04 -21.24 -27.31
C ILE A 158 -0.04 -20.21 -26.18
N LEU A 159 1.12 -19.71 -25.71
CA LEU A 159 1.21 -18.72 -24.64
C LEU A 159 2.18 -17.62 -25.05
N ARG A 160 1.75 -16.36 -24.99
CA ARG A 160 2.61 -15.24 -25.40
C ARG A 160 2.62 -14.13 -24.35
N LYS A 161 3.79 -13.55 -24.13
CA LYS A 161 3.93 -12.32 -23.34
C LYS A 161 3.25 -11.17 -24.08
N VAL A 162 2.31 -10.46 -23.39
CA VAL A 162 1.52 -9.36 -23.99
C VAL A 162 1.91 -8.01 -23.46
N THR A 163 2.34 -7.91 -22.21
CA THR A 163 2.75 -6.63 -21.60
C THR A 163 3.59 -6.84 -20.34
N ASP A 164 4.30 -5.79 -19.96
CA ASP A 164 4.89 -5.65 -18.63
C ASP A 164 3.96 -4.81 -17.74
N VAL A 165 4.02 -5.04 -16.43
CA VAL A 165 3.26 -4.31 -15.42
C VAL A 165 4.18 -3.91 -14.28
N ASP A 166 3.92 -2.75 -13.70
CA ASP A 166 4.68 -2.21 -12.58
C ASP A 166 4.18 -2.83 -11.25
N ILE A 167 4.45 -4.14 -11.12
CA ILE A 167 4.21 -4.91 -9.89
C ILE A 167 5.56 -5.47 -9.46
N PRO A 168 5.94 -5.35 -8.18
CA PRO A 168 7.21 -5.86 -7.67
C PRO A 168 7.43 -7.34 -8.04
N GLY A 169 8.57 -7.63 -8.65
CA GLY A 169 8.93 -8.98 -9.11
C GLY A 169 8.19 -9.47 -10.36
N SER A 170 7.37 -8.64 -10.99
CA SER A 170 6.71 -8.99 -12.25
C SER A 170 7.73 -9.29 -13.34
N LYS A 171 7.47 -10.38 -14.08
CA LYS A 171 8.21 -10.79 -15.28
C LYS A 171 7.32 -10.71 -16.53
N GLY A 172 6.14 -10.14 -16.39
CA GLY A 172 5.20 -9.87 -17.48
C GLY A 172 3.86 -10.58 -17.32
N VAL A 173 2.91 -10.11 -18.12
CA VAL A 173 1.60 -10.73 -18.30
C VAL A 173 1.62 -11.55 -19.57
N TYR A 174 1.14 -12.79 -19.49
CA TYR A 174 1.08 -13.74 -20.58
C TYR A 174 -0.37 -14.07 -20.91
N GLU A 175 -0.69 -14.20 -22.18
CA GLU A 175 -2.03 -14.54 -22.68
C GLU A 175 -2.03 -15.91 -23.36
N ALA A 176 -2.98 -16.76 -22.96
CA ALA A 176 -3.24 -18.04 -23.57
C ALA A 176 -3.98 -17.85 -24.90
N LEU A 177 -3.37 -18.25 -26.03
CA LEU A 177 -3.86 -17.92 -27.37
C LEU A 177 -4.69 -19.03 -28.01
N ARG A 178 -4.29 -20.30 -27.82
CA ARG A 178 -4.97 -21.46 -28.39
C ARG A 178 -4.80 -22.70 -27.52
N PRO A 179 -5.67 -23.69 -27.63
CA PRO A 179 -5.51 -24.95 -26.90
C PRO A 179 -4.19 -25.64 -27.21
N GLY A 180 -3.61 -26.25 -26.17
CA GLY A 180 -2.33 -26.99 -26.28
C GLY A 180 -1.57 -26.94 -24.95
N SER A 181 -0.31 -27.42 -24.99
CA SER A 181 0.56 -27.39 -23.81
C SER A 181 1.91 -26.78 -24.20
N THR A 182 2.41 -25.87 -23.34
CA THR A 182 3.73 -25.26 -23.50
C THR A 182 4.41 -25.12 -22.16
N LYS A 183 5.71 -24.86 -22.17
CA LYS A 183 6.48 -24.56 -20.97
C LYS A 183 6.75 -23.06 -20.89
N LEU A 184 6.53 -22.51 -19.73
CA LEU A 184 7.02 -21.21 -19.32
C LEU A 184 8.17 -21.44 -18.35
N THR A 185 9.36 -21.03 -18.75
CA THR A 185 10.59 -21.22 -17.96
C THR A 185 11.15 -19.88 -17.51
N ALA A 186 11.97 -19.87 -16.48
CA ALA A 186 12.74 -18.68 -16.13
C ALA A 186 14.11 -19.07 -15.56
N THR A 187 15.14 -18.36 -16.02
CA THR A 187 16.51 -18.48 -15.52
C THR A 187 16.82 -17.30 -14.63
N GLY A 188 17.18 -17.59 -13.38
CA GLY A 188 17.56 -16.56 -12.39
C GLY A 188 19.07 -16.48 -12.24
N GLU A 189 19.61 -15.27 -12.40
CA GLU A 189 21.03 -14.99 -12.25
C GLU A 189 21.25 -13.93 -11.17
N LEU A 190 22.39 -14.01 -10.47
CA LEU A 190 22.85 -12.95 -9.58
C LEU A 190 23.68 -11.92 -10.36
N PRO A 191 23.72 -10.64 -9.93
CA PRO A 191 24.58 -9.63 -10.54
C PRO A 191 26.06 -10.05 -10.60
N CYS A 192 26.53 -10.80 -9.61
CA CYS A 192 27.92 -11.30 -9.56
C CYS A 192 28.27 -12.35 -10.64
N HIS A 193 27.27 -12.92 -11.33
CA HIS A 193 27.55 -13.77 -12.51
C HIS A 193 27.99 -12.96 -13.74
N ARG A 194 27.74 -11.66 -13.75
CA ARG A 194 28.03 -10.76 -14.89
C ARG A 194 29.30 -9.93 -14.72
N VAL A 195 30.04 -10.14 -13.61
CA VAL A 195 31.28 -9.41 -13.28
C VAL A 195 32.43 -10.37 -13.01
N GLU A 196 33.68 -9.92 -13.18
CA GLU A 196 34.87 -10.71 -12.84
C GLU A 196 35.47 -10.23 -11.50
N PRO A 197 35.86 -11.12 -10.58
CA PRO A 197 35.67 -12.59 -10.66
C PRO A 197 34.22 -12.98 -10.43
N ARG A 198 33.75 -13.97 -11.18
CA ARG A 198 32.37 -14.49 -11.03
C ARG A 198 32.18 -15.20 -9.69
N CYS A 199 31.01 -15.02 -9.10
CA CYS A 199 30.66 -15.78 -7.90
C CYS A 199 30.32 -17.26 -8.23
N LEU A 200 30.57 -18.15 -7.26
CA LEU A 200 30.31 -19.59 -7.40
C LEU A 200 28.89 -20.01 -6.96
N VAL A 201 27.95 -19.06 -6.89
CA VAL A 201 26.55 -19.35 -6.55
C VAL A 201 25.85 -19.92 -7.80
N PRO A 202 25.03 -20.96 -7.67
CA PRO A 202 24.37 -21.56 -8.84
C PRO A 202 23.33 -20.63 -9.47
N THR A 203 23.20 -20.70 -10.79
CA THR A 203 22.04 -20.18 -11.52
C THR A 203 20.79 -20.96 -11.13
N LEU A 204 19.68 -20.29 -10.94
CA LEU A 204 18.39 -20.92 -10.66
C LEU A 204 17.62 -21.16 -11.96
N PHE A 205 16.89 -22.25 -12.00
CA PHE A 205 15.98 -22.57 -13.10
C PHE A 205 14.62 -22.96 -12.52
N VAL A 206 13.56 -22.38 -13.06
CA VAL A 206 12.17 -22.74 -12.72
C VAL A 206 11.38 -22.99 -14.01
N GLU A 207 10.54 -24.01 -13.98
CA GLU A 207 9.68 -24.41 -15.10
C GLU A 207 8.23 -24.50 -14.63
N PHE A 208 7.31 -24.07 -15.48
CA PHE A 208 5.87 -24.21 -15.31
C PHE A 208 5.31 -24.85 -16.57
N THR A 209 4.51 -25.91 -16.42
CA THR A 209 3.78 -26.50 -17.55
C THR A 209 2.43 -25.80 -17.66
N ILE A 210 2.20 -25.09 -18.76
CA ILE A 210 0.94 -24.39 -19.02
C ILE A 210 0.11 -25.23 -19.98
N VAL A 211 -1.09 -25.62 -19.55
CA VAL A 211 -2.08 -26.33 -20.36
C VAL A 211 -3.23 -25.37 -20.63
N VAL A 212 -3.49 -25.14 -21.90
CA VAL A 212 -4.57 -24.24 -22.36
C VAL A 212 -5.72 -25.09 -22.91
N ASP A 213 -6.93 -24.85 -22.35
CA ASP A 213 -8.18 -25.52 -22.73
C ASP A 213 -9.12 -24.61 -23.55
#